data_33daf4fca0f94bddc90341d633c41ac2
#
_entry.id   33daf4fca0f94bddc90341d633c41ac2
#
_cell.length_a   1.000
_cell.length_b   1.000
_cell.length_c   1.000
_cell.angle_alpha   90.00
_cell.angle_beta   90.00
_cell.angle_gamma   90.00
#
_symmetry.space_group_name_H-M   'P 1'
#
loop_
_entity.id
_entity.type
_entity.pdbx_description
1 polymer ?
#
loop_
_entity_poly.entity_id
_entity_poly.type
_entity_poly.pdbx_seq_one_letter_code
_entity_poly.pdbx_strand_id
1 'polypeptide(L)'
;MNEVNPSEPGTQQAKAEVAELLAAVGAIRRVARRAVRNSAYAGALPPARSELLHLTARRPGLSVAEAAHELRLAPNSVSTMVSQLTADGLLSRGRGEEDGRQVRLTVTDKGAERVAQWRDVRAEVTGRGFETLSEADRQSIRAAIPALRRLAGQMEEQ
;
A
#
# COMPACT_ATOMS: atom_id res chain seq x y z
N MET A 1 -11.60 26.06 -21.85
CA MET A 1 -10.42 25.25 -21.45
C MET A 1 -9.54 26.22 -20.70
N ASN A 2 -9.66 26.22 -19.35
CA ASN A 2 -8.90 27.15 -18.48
C ASN A 2 -7.53 26.49 -18.22
N GLU A 3 -6.51 26.95 -18.93
CA GLU A 3 -5.12 26.63 -18.56
C GLU A 3 -4.80 27.28 -17.22
N VAL A 4 -4.67 26.47 -16.18
CA VAL A 4 -4.21 26.92 -14.85
C VAL A 4 -2.76 27.36 -15.01
N ASN A 5 -2.53 28.66 -14.91
CA ASN A 5 -1.18 29.24 -14.96
C ASN A 5 -0.37 28.75 -13.74
N PRO A 6 0.75 28.02 -13.91
CA PRO A 6 1.51 27.41 -12.81
C PRO A 6 2.21 28.43 -11.90
N SER A 7 2.12 29.70 -12.21
CA SER A 7 2.77 30.82 -11.47
C SER A 7 1.82 31.58 -10.54
N GLU A 8 0.55 31.19 -10.41
CA GLU A 8 -0.38 31.86 -9.50
C GLU A 8 -0.04 31.54 -8.03
N PRO A 9 -0.13 32.54 -7.12
CA PRO A 9 0.20 32.35 -5.70
C PRO A 9 -0.55 31.19 -5.05
N GLY A 10 -1.81 30.96 -5.40
CA GLY A 10 -2.63 29.84 -4.92
C GLY A 10 -2.11 28.47 -5.34
N THR A 11 -1.53 28.37 -6.53
CA THR A 11 -0.94 27.11 -7.03
C THR A 11 0.38 26.80 -6.31
N GLN A 12 1.19 27.79 -6.00
CA GLN A 12 2.42 27.64 -5.22
C GLN A 12 2.12 27.22 -3.77
N GLN A 13 1.13 27.85 -3.15
CA GLN A 13 0.67 27.50 -1.80
C GLN A 13 0.19 26.05 -1.73
N ALA A 14 -0.68 25.63 -2.66
CA ALA A 14 -1.18 24.28 -2.72
C ALA A 14 -0.07 23.24 -2.92
N LYS A 15 0.94 23.55 -3.76
CA LYS A 15 2.12 22.69 -3.95
C LYS A 15 2.93 22.50 -2.66
N ALA A 16 3.13 23.58 -1.89
CA ALA A 16 3.85 23.51 -0.63
C ALA A 16 3.09 22.66 0.40
N GLU A 17 1.79 22.88 0.55
CA GLU A 17 0.92 22.11 1.46
C GLU A 17 0.90 20.61 1.11
N VAL A 18 0.81 20.29 -0.18
CA VAL A 18 0.88 18.89 -0.64
C VAL A 18 2.25 18.27 -0.36
N ALA A 19 3.33 19.01 -0.54
CA ALA A 19 4.68 18.53 -0.24
C ALA A 19 4.85 18.20 1.24
N GLU A 20 4.36 19.05 2.15
CA GLU A 20 4.36 18.82 3.59
C GLU A 20 3.51 17.60 3.98
N LEU A 21 2.31 17.48 3.41
CA LEU A 21 1.44 16.33 3.62
C LEU A 21 2.14 15.03 3.20
N LEU A 22 2.71 14.99 2.00
CA LEU A 22 3.42 13.81 1.50
C LEU A 22 4.66 13.48 2.35
N ALA A 23 5.38 14.48 2.85
CA ALA A 23 6.50 14.28 3.76
C ALA A 23 6.06 13.65 5.08
N ALA A 24 4.96 14.14 5.68
CA ALA A 24 4.39 13.61 6.92
C ALA A 24 3.90 12.16 6.75
N VAL A 25 3.13 11.89 5.69
CA VAL A 25 2.66 10.53 5.35
C VAL A 25 3.86 9.60 5.10
N GLY A 26 4.86 10.08 4.38
CA GLY A 26 6.11 9.34 4.13
C GLY A 26 6.86 9.00 5.41
N ALA A 27 6.94 9.93 6.38
CA ALA A 27 7.54 9.68 7.68
C ALA A 27 6.80 8.60 8.46
N ILE A 28 5.48 8.68 8.56
CA ILE A 28 4.64 7.67 9.22
C ILE A 28 4.85 6.29 8.57
N ARG A 29 4.83 6.21 7.24
CA ARG A 29 5.07 4.96 6.50
C ARG A 29 6.46 4.37 6.79
N ARG A 30 7.51 5.20 6.84
CA ARG A 30 8.88 4.75 7.16
C ARG A 30 8.97 4.17 8.57
N VAL A 31 8.41 4.87 9.57
CA VAL A 31 8.41 4.42 10.96
C VAL A 31 7.64 3.10 11.09
N ALA A 32 6.43 3.01 10.53
CA ALA A 32 5.63 1.80 10.57
C ALA A 32 6.34 0.60 9.89
N ARG A 33 7.01 0.82 8.75
CA ARG A 33 7.80 -0.24 8.07
C ARG A 33 9.01 -0.69 8.91
N ARG A 34 9.71 0.26 9.55
CA ARG A 34 10.86 -0.05 10.41
C ARG A 34 10.42 -0.88 11.62
N ALA A 35 9.31 -0.54 12.21
CA ALA A 35 8.75 -1.23 13.34
C ALA A 35 8.41 -2.70 13.04
N VAL A 36 7.77 -2.95 11.90
CA VAL A 36 7.49 -4.33 11.45
C VAL A 36 8.80 -5.11 11.23
N ARG A 37 9.85 -4.50 10.67
CA ARG A 37 11.14 -5.17 10.50
C ARG A 37 11.83 -5.51 11.81
N ASN A 38 11.66 -4.67 12.84
CA ASN A 38 12.29 -4.83 14.15
C ASN A 38 11.44 -5.66 15.12
N SER A 39 10.19 -5.96 14.77
CA SER A 39 9.38 -6.89 15.56
C SER A 39 9.97 -8.29 15.43
N ALA A 40 9.80 -9.10 16.48
CA ALA A 40 10.27 -10.51 16.54
C ALA A 40 9.66 -11.41 15.44
N TYR A 41 9.12 -10.82 14.41
CA TYR A 41 8.57 -11.45 13.23
C TYR A 41 9.72 -11.98 12.37
N ALA A 42 10.28 -13.12 12.79
CA ALA A 42 11.23 -13.89 11.98
C ALA A 42 10.60 -14.18 10.60
N GLY A 43 11.18 -13.59 9.54
CA GLY A 43 10.70 -13.80 8.18
C GLY A 43 9.96 -12.61 7.56
N ALA A 44 10.31 -11.37 7.92
CA ALA A 44 9.81 -10.21 7.20
C ALA A 44 10.09 -10.33 5.71
N LEU A 45 9.02 -10.34 4.91
CA LEU A 45 9.16 -10.34 3.45
C LEU A 45 9.91 -9.08 2.99
N PRO A 46 10.75 -9.17 1.95
CA PRO A 46 11.29 -8.00 1.28
C PRO A 46 10.17 -7.02 0.91
N PRO A 47 10.41 -5.69 0.95
CA PRO A 47 9.36 -4.69 0.78
C PRO A 47 8.50 -4.90 -0.48
N ALA A 48 9.11 -5.17 -1.62
CA ALA A 48 8.37 -5.39 -2.87
C ALA A 48 7.48 -6.65 -2.84
N ARG A 49 7.95 -7.74 -2.22
CA ARG A 49 7.13 -8.96 -2.06
C ARG A 49 5.98 -8.76 -1.09
N SER A 50 6.21 -8.00 -0.02
CA SER A 50 5.15 -7.62 0.91
C SER A 50 4.09 -6.76 0.21
N GLU A 51 4.51 -5.82 -0.63
CA GLU A 51 3.62 -4.94 -1.37
C GLU A 51 2.75 -5.72 -2.38
N LEU A 52 3.35 -6.67 -3.11
CA LEU A 52 2.63 -7.57 -4.01
C LEU A 52 1.60 -8.44 -3.26
N LEU A 53 1.98 -9.02 -2.11
CA LEU A 53 1.08 -9.82 -1.30
C LEU A 53 -0.13 -8.98 -0.81
N HIS A 54 0.13 -7.76 -0.33
CA HIS A 54 -0.92 -6.83 0.09
C HIS A 54 -1.81 -6.37 -1.07
N LEU A 55 -1.24 -6.12 -2.25
CA LEU A 55 -2.01 -5.78 -3.45
C LEU A 55 -2.96 -6.90 -3.83
N THR A 56 -2.45 -8.15 -3.88
CA THR A 56 -3.26 -9.33 -4.20
C THR A 56 -4.37 -9.58 -3.16
N ALA A 57 -4.10 -9.30 -1.88
CA ALA A 57 -5.12 -9.41 -0.83
C ALA A 57 -6.25 -8.38 -0.98
N ARG A 58 -5.96 -7.17 -1.48
CA ARG A 58 -6.96 -6.12 -1.75
C ARG A 58 -7.72 -6.33 -3.06
N ARG A 59 -7.09 -6.95 -4.04
CA ARG A 59 -7.63 -7.19 -5.38
C ARG A 59 -7.39 -8.66 -5.77
N PRO A 60 -8.19 -9.60 -5.24
CA PRO A 60 -8.11 -11.01 -5.62
C PRO A 60 -8.35 -11.19 -7.12
N GLY A 61 -7.63 -12.10 -7.73
CA GLY A 61 -7.78 -12.39 -9.16
C GLY A 61 -6.99 -11.49 -10.09
N LEU A 62 -6.07 -10.64 -9.58
CA LEU A 62 -5.13 -9.89 -10.42
C LEU A 62 -4.27 -10.82 -11.27
N SER A 63 -4.04 -10.43 -12.52
CA SER A 63 -2.98 -11.02 -13.35
C SER A 63 -1.59 -10.47 -12.98
N VAL A 64 -0.55 -11.16 -13.42
CA VAL A 64 0.84 -10.68 -13.24
C VAL A 64 1.06 -9.33 -13.94
N ALA A 65 0.44 -9.11 -15.10
CA ALA A 65 0.56 -7.86 -15.85
C ALA A 65 -0.11 -6.69 -15.12
N GLU A 66 -1.33 -6.90 -14.61
CA GLU A 66 -2.04 -5.90 -13.79
C GLU A 66 -1.26 -5.56 -12.51
N ALA A 67 -0.72 -6.58 -11.83
CA ALA A 67 0.11 -6.36 -10.65
C ALA A 67 1.40 -5.58 -10.99
N ALA A 68 2.02 -5.85 -12.13
CA ALA A 68 3.22 -5.14 -12.58
C ALA A 68 2.93 -3.66 -12.89
N HIS A 69 1.81 -3.40 -13.55
CA HIS A 69 1.34 -2.05 -13.84
C HIS A 69 1.07 -1.26 -12.53
N GLU A 70 0.30 -1.85 -11.61
CA GLU A 70 -0.08 -1.23 -10.34
C GLU A 70 1.14 -0.91 -9.44
N LEU A 71 2.10 -1.85 -9.39
CA LEU A 71 3.33 -1.68 -8.61
C LEU A 71 4.40 -0.84 -9.32
N ARG A 72 4.18 -0.48 -10.58
CA ARG A 72 5.16 0.19 -11.45
C ARG A 72 6.50 -0.56 -11.51
N LEU A 73 6.41 -1.88 -11.66
CA LEU A 73 7.55 -2.80 -11.75
C LEU A 73 7.58 -3.52 -13.10
N ALA A 74 8.75 -3.98 -13.49
CA ALA A 74 8.88 -4.82 -14.69
C ALA A 74 8.14 -6.15 -14.51
N PRO A 75 7.38 -6.64 -15.52
CA PRO A 75 6.63 -7.90 -15.45
C PRO A 75 7.47 -9.11 -15.03
N ASN A 76 8.73 -9.19 -15.48
CA ASN A 76 9.65 -10.26 -15.10
C ASN A 76 9.97 -10.23 -13.58
N SER A 77 10.13 -9.04 -13.01
CA SER A 77 10.35 -8.89 -11.57
C SER A 77 9.14 -9.37 -10.77
N VAL A 78 7.93 -9.01 -11.21
CA VAL A 78 6.68 -9.44 -10.57
C VAL A 78 6.50 -10.95 -10.73
N SER A 79 6.78 -11.54 -11.90
CA SER A 79 6.74 -12.98 -12.12
C SER A 79 7.66 -13.73 -11.15
N THR A 80 8.88 -13.21 -10.93
CA THR A 80 9.83 -13.79 -9.97
C THR A 80 9.28 -13.72 -8.54
N MET A 81 8.75 -12.56 -8.12
CA MET A 81 8.15 -12.39 -6.80
C MET A 81 6.93 -13.29 -6.60
N VAL A 82 6.07 -13.45 -7.61
CA VAL A 82 4.94 -14.38 -7.58
C VAL A 82 5.42 -15.81 -7.39
N SER A 83 6.46 -16.23 -8.12
CA SER A 83 7.02 -17.57 -7.98
C SER A 83 7.55 -17.84 -6.57
N GLN A 84 8.24 -16.85 -5.99
CA GLN A 84 8.76 -16.93 -4.62
C GLN A 84 7.62 -16.99 -3.59
N LEU A 85 6.61 -16.11 -3.70
CA LEU A 85 5.46 -16.11 -2.80
C LEU A 85 4.61 -17.39 -2.92
N THR A 86 4.55 -17.98 -4.12
CA THR A 86 3.89 -19.26 -4.33
C THR A 86 4.68 -20.40 -3.68
N ALA A 87 6.01 -20.40 -3.82
CA ALA A 87 6.88 -21.38 -3.16
C ALA A 87 6.81 -21.27 -1.63
N ASP A 88 6.68 -20.06 -1.10
CA ASP A 88 6.48 -19.80 0.33
C ASP A 88 5.05 -20.19 0.81
N GLY A 89 4.16 -20.56 -0.11
CA GLY A 89 2.76 -20.92 0.16
C GLY A 89 1.87 -19.74 0.54
N LEU A 90 2.25 -18.51 0.16
CA LEU A 90 1.52 -17.28 0.50
C LEU A 90 0.57 -16.81 -0.62
N LEU A 91 0.88 -17.18 -1.88
CA LEU A 91 0.03 -16.96 -3.04
C LEU A 91 -0.30 -18.29 -3.74
N SER A 92 -1.44 -18.33 -4.39
CA SER A 92 -1.82 -19.37 -5.33
C SER A 92 -2.05 -18.77 -6.72
N ARG A 93 -1.84 -19.60 -7.75
CA ARG A 93 -2.13 -19.29 -9.14
C ARG A 93 -3.33 -20.11 -9.58
N GLY A 94 -4.42 -19.45 -9.90
CA GLY A 94 -5.61 -20.05 -10.50
C GLY A 94 -5.69 -19.75 -11.99
N ARG A 95 -6.60 -20.42 -12.69
CA ARG A 95 -6.98 -20.07 -14.06
C ARG A 95 -8.18 -19.14 -13.99
N GLY A 96 -8.21 -18.09 -14.85
CA GLY A 96 -9.38 -17.25 -15.01
C GLY A 96 -10.56 -18.04 -15.57
N GLU A 97 -11.75 -17.81 -15.04
CA GLU A 97 -12.97 -18.51 -15.49
C GLU A 97 -13.36 -18.17 -16.93
N GLU A 98 -13.09 -16.94 -17.38
CA GLU A 98 -13.49 -16.43 -18.70
C GLU A 98 -12.42 -16.65 -19.79
N ASP A 99 -11.14 -16.67 -19.45
CA ASP A 99 -10.03 -16.96 -20.34
C ASP A 99 -9.02 -17.86 -19.63
N GLY A 100 -9.11 -19.16 -19.86
CA GLY A 100 -8.26 -20.18 -19.24
C GLY A 100 -6.75 -20.01 -19.49
N ARG A 101 -6.35 -18.98 -20.26
CA ARG A 101 -4.95 -18.64 -20.55
C ARG A 101 -4.38 -17.64 -19.55
N GLN A 102 -5.22 -16.87 -18.85
CA GLN A 102 -4.74 -15.88 -17.88
C GLN A 102 -4.57 -16.48 -16.49
N VAL A 103 -3.34 -16.37 -15.95
CA VAL A 103 -3.05 -16.74 -14.57
C VAL A 103 -3.61 -15.66 -13.64
N ARG A 104 -4.48 -16.07 -12.73
CA ARG A 104 -5.06 -15.20 -11.69
C ARG A 104 -4.40 -15.50 -10.35
N LEU A 105 -4.02 -14.41 -9.66
CA LEU A 105 -3.33 -14.47 -8.37
C LEU A 105 -4.34 -14.36 -7.24
N THR A 106 -4.26 -15.26 -6.27
CA THR A 106 -5.05 -15.21 -5.04
C THR A 106 -4.16 -15.45 -3.84
N VAL A 107 -4.52 -14.85 -2.72
CA VAL A 107 -3.84 -15.06 -1.45
C VAL A 107 -4.34 -16.37 -0.85
N THR A 108 -3.45 -17.21 -0.35
CA THR A 108 -3.80 -18.42 0.42
C THR A 108 -4.20 -18.06 1.84
N ASP A 109 -4.77 -19.01 2.61
CA ASP A 109 -5.08 -18.78 4.04
C ASP A 109 -3.82 -18.37 4.81
N LYS A 110 -2.69 -19.04 4.58
CA LYS A 110 -1.38 -18.66 5.15
C LYS A 110 -0.95 -17.25 4.76
N GLY A 111 -1.21 -16.87 3.50
CA GLY A 111 -0.94 -15.51 3.03
C GLY A 111 -1.85 -14.47 3.68
N ALA A 112 -3.13 -14.78 3.85
CA ALA A 112 -4.10 -13.92 4.53
C ALA A 112 -3.74 -13.71 6.00
N GLU A 113 -3.37 -14.78 6.72
CA GLU A 113 -2.83 -14.69 8.07
C GLU A 113 -1.59 -13.79 8.12
N ARG A 114 -0.69 -13.93 7.15
CA ARG A 114 0.52 -13.12 7.07
C ARG A 114 0.20 -11.64 6.87
N VAL A 115 -0.77 -11.31 6.03
CA VAL A 115 -1.27 -9.95 5.80
C VAL A 115 -1.90 -9.39 7.08
N ALA A 116 -2.72 -10.18 7.78
CA ALA A 116 -3.37 -9.78 9.04
C ALA A 116 -2.32 -9.47 10.12
N GLN A 117 -1.40 -10.37 10.35
CA GLN A 117 -0.32 -10.21 11.32
C GLN A 117 0.52 -8.96 11.05
N TRP A 118 0.86 -8.69 9.79
CA TRP A 118 1.59 -7.48 9.43
C TRP A 118 0.77 -6.21 9.73
N ARG A 119 -0.54 -6.27 9.50
CA ARG A 119 -1.46 -5.18 9.82
C ARG A 119 -1.49 -4.92 11.33
N ASP A 120 -1.56 -5.98 12.13
CA ASP A 120 -1.65 -5.90 13.58
C ASP A 120 -0.37 -5.30 14.19
N VAL A 121 0.81 -5.79 13.82
CA VAL A 121 2.09 -5.22 14.24
C VAL A 121 2.20 -3.74 13.86
N ARG A 122 1.78 -3.41 12.65
CA ARG A 122 1.78 -2.03 12.18
C ARG A 122 0.81 -1.16 12.96
N ALA A 123 -0.40 -1.67 13.23
CA ALA A 123 -1.42 -0.97 14.00
C ALA A 123 -0.97 -0.75 15.45
N GLU A 124 -0.36 -1.75 16.08
CA GLU A 124 0.15 -1.65 17.45
C GLU A 124 1.22 -0.55 17.58
N VAL A 125 2.21 -0.54 16.70
CA VAL A 125 3.27 0.47 16.76
C VAL A 125 2.77 1.86 16.43
N THR A 126 1.90 1.98 15.41
CA THR A 126 1.31 3.28 15.05
C THR A 126 0.32 3.73 16.11
N GLY A 127 -0.42 2.80 16.72
CA GLY A 127 -1.37 3.04 17.80
C GLY A 127 -0.71 3.64 19.02
N ARG A 128 0.40 3.07 19.48
CA ARG A 128 1.17 3.63 20.60
C ARG A 128 1.59 5.09 20.35
N GLY A 129 2.10 5.38 19.14
CA GLY A 129 2.45 6.76 18.78
C GLY A 129 1.22 7.67 18.72
N PHE A 130 0.08 7.17 18.24
CA PHE A 130 -1.16 7.93 18.17
C PHE A 130 -1.73 8.24 19.57
N GLU A 131 -1.58 7.34 20.53
CA GLU A 131 -2.03 7.51 21.92
C GLU A 131 -1.24 8.59 22.67
N THR A 132 0.01 8.86 22.28
CA THR A 132 0.82 9.94 22.88
C THR A 132 0.45 11.35 22.40
N LEU A 133 -0.38 11.46 21.36
CA LEU A 133 -0.85 12.74 20.84
C LEU A 133 -1.91 13.37 21.76
N SER A 134 -2.01 14.71 21.70
CA SER A 134 -3.13 15.42 22.33
C SER A 134 -4.47 14.96 21.74
N GLU A 135 -5.56 15.11 22.51
CA GLU A 135 -6.89 14.78 21.98
C GLU A 135 -7.27 15.65 20.79
N ALA A 136 -6.85 16.92 20.78
CA ALA A 136 -7.07 17.82 19.66
C ALA A 136 -6.38 17.32 18.37
N ASP A 137 -5.12 16.85 18.47
CA ASP A 137 -4.40 16.28 17.34
C ASP A 137 -5.05 14.99 16.84
N ARG A 138 -5.47 14.11 17.77
CA ARG A 138 -6.19 12.87 17.43
C ARG A 138 -7.50 13.16 16.68
N GLN A 139 -8.26 14.17 17.13
CA GLN A 139 -9.49 14.60 16.46
C GLN A 139 -9.21 15.17 15.07
N SER A 140 -8.18 16.01 14.92
CA SER A 140 -7.75 16.58 13.64
C SER A 140 -7.36 15.48 12.64
N ILE A 141 -6.60 14.49 13.08
CA ILE A 141 -6.22 13.34 12.24
C ILE A 141 -7.47 12.53 11.83
N ARG A 142 -8.38 12.24 12.77
CA ARG A 142 -9.63 11.52 12.44
C ARG A 142 -10.48 12.27 11.42
N ALA A 143 -10.62 13.59 11.58
CA ALA A 143 -11.37 14.44 10.67
C ALA A 143 -10.75 14.51 9.27
N ALA A 144 -9.42 14.42 9.16
CA ALA A 144 -8.71 14.44 7.88
C ALA A 144 -8.85 13.14 7.07
N ILE A 145 -9.09 11.99 7.70
CA ILE A 145 -9.12 10.68 7.01
C ILE A 145 -10.06 10.64 5.80
N PRO A 146 -11.32 11.13 5.86
CA PRO A 146 -12.21 11.11 4.69
C PRO A 146 -11.69 11.97 3.53
N ALA A 147 -11.08 13.11 3.83
CA ALA A 147 -10.50 14.00 2.82
C ALA A 147 -9.28 13.36 2.14
N LEU A 148 -8.41 12.72 2.92
CA LEU A 148 -7.24 12.00 2.41
C LEU A 148 -7.64 10.82 1.51
N ARG A 149 -8.71 10.11 1.84
CA ARG A 149 -9.26 9.03 0.99
C ARG A 149 -9.78 9.57 -0.34
N ARG A 150 -10.50 10.71 -0.34
CA ARG A 150 -10.95 11.35 -1.58
C ARG A 150 -9.78 11.81 -2.44
N LEU A 151 -8.76 12.43 -1.83
CA LEU A 151 -7.56 12.84 -2.53
C LEU A 151 -6.87 11.65 -3.22
N ALA A 152 -6.71 10.53 -2.50
CA ALA A 152 -6.11 9.33 -3.07
C ALA A 152 -6.92 8.79 -4.27
N GLY A 153 -8.25 8.73 -4.17
CA GLY A 153 -9.11 8.29 -5.28
C GLY A 153 -8.98 9.17 -6.52
N GLN A 154 -8.96 10.51 -6.34
CA GLN A 154 -8.77 11.44 -7.46
C GLN A 154 -7.39 11.31 -8.13
N MET A 155 -6.35 10.90 -7.39
CA MET A 155 -5.02 10.67 -7.96
C MET A 155 -4.94 9.35 -8.75
N GLU A 156 -5.81 8.38 -8.47
CA GLU A 156 -5.87 7.10 -9.20
C GLU A 156 -6.61 7.25 -10.56
N GLU A 157 -7.46 8.27 -10.71
CA GLU A 157 -8.25 8.54 -11.90
C GLU A 157 -7.52 9.39 -12.97
N GLN A 158 -6.32 9.91 -12.68
CA GLN A 158 -5.48 10.71 -13.58
C GLN A 158 -4.44 9.84 -14.31
#